data_c90cb2d81696c3278da53c7091293cda
#
_entry.id   c90cb2d81696c3278da53c7091293cda
#
_cell.length_a   1.000
_cell.length_b   1.000
_cell.length_c   1.000
_cell.angle_alpha   90.00
_cell.angle_beta   90.00
_cell.angle_gamma   90.00
#
_symmetry.space_group_name_H-M   'P 1'
#
loop_
_entity.id
_entity.type
_entity.pdbx_description
1 polymer ?
#
loop_
_entity_poly.entity_id
_entity_poly.type
_entity_poly.pdbx_seq_one_letter_code
_entity_poly.pdbx_strand_id
1 'polypeptide(L)'
;MTYKVSKTDDEWKKQLSQEEYDVCRQKGTEAPFTGIYCNSKEKGTYNCLCCNAKLFSSDTKFDSGTGWPSFYKPILEDNIEYVRDYEFGMTRIEVNCKNCGAHLGYVFDDGPTPTNLRYCINSVSLELEKS
;
A
#
# COMPACT_ATOMS: atom_id res chain seq x y z
N MET A 1 -9.41 7.50 15.93
CA MET A 1 -7.99 7.13 15.98
C MET A 1 -7.12 8.27 15.48
N THR A 2 -6.04 8.56 16.18
CA THR A 2 -5.14 9.65 15.81
C THR A 2 -3.88 9.10 15.15
N TYR A 3 -3.59 9.58 13.94
CA TYR A 3 -2.37 9.19 13.24
C TYR A 3 -1.22 10.09 13.68
N LYS A 4 0.00 9.54 13.67
CA LYS A 4 1.20 10.32 14.03
C LYS A 4 1.47 11.44 13.05
N VAL A 5 1.18 11.21 11.76
CA VAL A 5 1.25 12.23 10.71
C VAL A 5 -0.17 12.51 10.28
N SER A 6 -0.64 13.72 10.54
CA SER A 6 -2.01 14.13 10.24
C SER A 6 -1.96 15.51 9.60
N LYS A 7 -2.59 15.66 8.44
CA LYS A 7 -2.63 16.91 7.70
C LYS A 7 -4.05 17.16 7.24
N THR A 8 -4.35 18.44 6.95
CA THR A 8 -5.64 18.77 6.35
C THR A 8 -5.69 18.27 4.91
N ASP A 9 -6.89 18.17 4.39
CA ASP A 9 -7.12 17.75 3.01
C ASP A 9 -6.37 18.68 2.02
N ASP A 10 -6.40 19.98 2.27
CA ASP A 10 -5.69 20.95 1.43
C ASP A 10 -4.18 20.75 1.47
N GLU A 11 -3.63 20.40 2.63
CA GLU A 11 -2.20 20.13 2.77
C GLU A 11 -1.79 18.90 1.97
N TRP A 12 -2.62 17.83 2.02
CA TRP A 12 -2.36 16.64 1.22
C TRP A 12 -2.42 16.95 -0.28
N LYS A 13 -3.39 17.76 -0.71
CA LYS A 13 -3.52 18.13 -2.12
C LYS A 13 -2.31 18.91 -2.63
N LYS A 14 -1.67 19.70 -1.77
CA LYS A 14 -0.46 20.45 -2.13
C LYS A 14 0.75 19.54 -2.23
N GLN A 15 0.83 18.52 -1.39
CA GLN A 15 1.95 17.60 -1.34
C GLN A 15 1.91 16.55 -2.47
N LEU A 16 0.71 16.12 -2.83
CA LEU A 16 0.50 14.97 -3.71
C LEU A 16 0.01 15.42 -5.09
N SER A 17 0.35 14.64 -6.13
CA SER A 17 -0.30 14.80 -7.43
C SER A 17 -1.76 14.41 -7.30
N GLN A 18 -2.57 14.71 -8.32
CA GLN A 18 -3.99 14.36 -8.31
C GLN A 18 -4.17 12.86 -8.20
N GLU A 19 -3.40 12.07 -8.94
CA GLU A 19 -3.47 10.60 -8.88
C GLU A 19 -3.06 10.09 -7.51
N GLU A 20 -1.97 10.64 -6.94
CA GLU A 20 -1.50 10.24 -5.62
C GLU A 20 -2.53 10.56 -4.54
N TYR A 21 -3.14 11.74 -4.63
CA TYR A 21 -4.19 12.14 -3.70
C TYR A 21 -5.41 11.22 -3.81
N ASP A 22 -5.86 10.94 -5.03
CA ASP A 22 -7.03 10.10 -5.26
C ASP A 22 -6.85 8.69 -4.68
N VAL A 23 -5.67 8.11 -4.86
CA VAL A 23 -5.39 6.77 -4.35
C VAL A 23 -5.15 6.79 -2.85
N CYS A 24 -4.27 7.66 -2.37
CA CYS A 24 -3.83 7.63 -0.98
C CYS A 24 -4.85 8.21 0.00
N ARG A 25 -5.59 9.22 -0.41
CA ARG A 25 -6.49 9.94 0.50
C ARG A 25 -7.97 9.75 0.18
N GLN A 26 -8.32 9.34 -1.04
CA GLN A 26 -9.71 9.13 -1.46
C GLN A 26 -10.02 7.65 -1.70
N LYS A 27 -9.13 6.76 -1.27
CA LYS A 27 -9.31 5.30 -1.33
C LYS A 27 -9.49 4.79 -2.77
N GLY A 28 -8.80 5.41 -3.73
CA GLY A 28 -8.83 4.96 -5.11
C GLY A 28 -7.95 3.75 -5.34
N THR A 29 -8.04 3.18 -6.52
CA THR A 29 -7.22 2.05 -6.95
C THR A 29 -6.61 2.37 -8.31
N GLU A 30 -5.29 2.20 -8.44
CA GLU A 30 -4.66 2.35 -9.75
C GLU A 30 -5.09 1.22 -10.67
N ALA A 31 -5.04 1.45 -11.99
CA ALA A 31 -5.35 0.41 -12.96
C ALA A 31 -4.29 -0.70 -12.90
N PRO A 32 -4.68 -1.97 -13.10
CA PRO A 32 -3.70 -3.07 -13.07
C PRO A 32 -2.65 -2.91 -14.16
N PHE A 33 -1.42 -3.31 -13.87
CA PHE A 33 -0.27 -3.29 -14.77
C PHE A 33 0.21 -1.88 -15.16
N THR A 34 -0.28 -0.83 -14.49
CA THR A 34 0.14 0.55 -14.78
C THR A 34 1.15 1.10 -13.79
N GLY A 35 1.27 0.51 -12.60
CA GLY A 35 2.15 1.01 -11.56
C GLY A 35 3.62 0.73 -11.83
N ILE A 36 4.49 1.67 -11.47
CA ILE A 36 5.93 1.56 -11.75
C ILE A 36 6.60 0.42 -10.99
N TYR A 37 6.00 -0.03 -9.88
CA TYR A 37 6.60 -1.10 -9.07
C TYR A 37 5.97 -2.47 -9.30
N CYS A 38 4.99 -2.58 -10.20
CA CYS A 38 4.29 -3.85 -10.44
C CYS A 38 5.28 -4.98 -10.74
N ASN A 39 6.21 -4.75 -11.64
CA ASN A 39 7.20 -5.74 -12.07
C ASN A 39 8.61 -5.43 -11.56
N SER A 40 8.75 -4.49 -10.63
CA SER A 40 10.07 -4.11 -10.13
C SER A 40 10.71 -5.25 -9.37
N LYS A 41 12.00 -5.50 -9.66
CA LYS A 41 12.82 -6.48 -8.95
C LYS A 41 13.99 -5.81 -8.24
N GLU A 42 13.97 -4.50 -8.15
CA GLU A 42 15.01 -3.75 -7.46
C GLU A 42 14.95 -4.00 -5.95
N LYS A 43 16.11 -4.10 -5.35
CA LYS A 43 16.22 -4.33 -3.91
C LYS A 43 16.07 -3.03 -3.14
N GLY A 44 15.34 -3.07 -2.06
CA GLY A 44 15.14 -1.91 -1.21
C GLY A 44 13.91 -2.04 -0.34
N THR A 45 13.53 -0.90 0.21
CA THR A 45 12.37 -0.77 1.09
C THR A 45 11.32 0.08 0.42
N TYR A 46 10.08 -0.41 0.43
CA TYR A 46 8.93 0.36 -0.08
C TYR A 46 8.34 1.15 1.08
N ASN A 47 8.44 2.47 1.00
CA ASN A 47 7.98 3.39 2.03
C ASN A 47 6.62 3.98 1.64
N CYS A 48 5.88 4.46 2.65
CA CYS A 48 4.65 5.20 2.39
C CYS A 48 4.97 6.49 1.65
N LEU A 49 4.29 6.72 0.54
CA LEU A 49 4.49 7.94 -0.25
C LEU A 49 4.17 9.20 0.57
N CYS A 50 3.17 9.11 1.44
CA CYS A 50 2.66 10.27 2.18
C CYS A 50 3.52 10.65 3.38
N CYS A 51 4.04 9.67 4.14
CA CYS A 51 4.72 9.94 5.41
C CYS A 51 6.09 9.28 5.53
N ASN A 52 6.51 8.52 4.53
CA ASN A 52 7.80 7.85 4.45
C ASN A 52 8.01 6.73 5.47
N ALA A 53 6.95 6.24 6.12
CA ALA A 53 7.05 5.08 7.00
C ALA A 53 7.43 3.84 6.20
N LYS A 54 8.26 2.97 6.77
CA LYS A 54 8.70 1.74 6.12
C LYS A 54 7.57 0.71 6.13
N LEU A 55 7.15 0.25 4.95
CA LEU A 55 5.98 -0.61 4.83
C LEU A 55 6.32 -2.03 4.41
N PHE A 56 7.06 -2.20 3.30
CA PHE A 56 7.37 -3.51 2.75
C PHE A 56 8.81 -3.59 2.28
N SER A 57 9.36 -4.80 2.32
CA SER A 57 10.71 -5.07 1.80
C SER A 57 10.60 -5.76 0.45
N SER A 58 11.55 -5.48 -0.45
CA SER A 58 11.66 -6.20 -1.70
C SER A 58 11.87 -7.71 -1.48
N ASP A 59 12.38 -8.10 -0.32
CA ASP A 59 12.60 -9.51 0.01
C ASP A 59 11.31 -10.30 0.12
N THR A 60 10.18 -9.63 0.37
CA THR A 60 8.88 -10.30 0.47
C THR A 60 8.00 -10.04 -0.74
N LYS A 61 8.49 -9.31 -1.74
CA LYS A 61 7.76 -9.03 -2.96
C LYS A 61 7.75 -10.26 -3.87
N PHE A 62 6.60 -10.56 -4.47
CA PHE A 62 6.48 -11.66 -5.42
C PHE A 62 5.56 -11.27 -6.57
N ASP A 63 5.68 -12.02 -7.67
CA ASP A 63 4.83 -11.82 -8.85
C ASP A 63 3.53 -12.61 -8.66
N SER A 64 2.44 -11.88 -8.41
CA SER A 64 1.13 -12.50 -8.23
C SER A 64 0.34 -12.61 -9.52
N GLY A 65 0.78 -11.96 -10.59
CA GLY A 65 0.05 -11.91 -11.86
C GLY A 65 -1.19 -11.04 -11.84
N THR A 66 -1.44 -10.32 -10.73
CA THR A 66 -2.67 -9.53 -10.58
C THR A 66 -2.61 -8.15 -11.20
N GLY A 67 -1.40 -7.64 -11.44
CA GLY A 67 -1.22 -6.29 -12.00
C GLY A 67 -0.87 -5.22 -10.97
N TRP A 68 -0.70 -5.61 -9.72
CA TRP A 68 -0.26 -4.72 -8.64
C TRP A 68 0.91 -5.31 -7.90
N PRO A 69 1.80 -4.47 -7.31
CA PRO A 69 2.87 -4.98 -6.46
C PRO A 69 2.28 -5.84 -5.34
N SER A 70 2.88 -7.01 -5.12
CA SER A 70 2.37 -7.96 -4.14
C SER A 70 3.48 -8.37 -3.18
N PHE A 71 3.11 -8.48 -1.90
CA PHE A 71 4.05 -8.83 -0.83
C PHE A 71 3.37 -9.86 0.06
N TYR A 72 4.16 -10.74 0.69
CA TYR A 72 3.54 -11.74 1.57
C TYR A 72 3.57 -11.33 3.04
N LYS A 73 4.28 -10.26 3.40
CA LYS A 73 4.21 -9.68 4.77
C LYS A 73 4.76 -8.25 4.78
N PRO A 74 4.33 -7.42 5.73
CA PRO A 74 4.95 -6.11 5.95
C PRO A 74 6.28 -6.22 6.69
N ILE A 75 7.06 -5.14 6.70
CA ILE A 75 8.28 -5.08 7.50
C ILE A 75 7.94 -5.12 8.98
N LEU A 76 6.98 -4.30 9.40
CA LEU A 76 6.49 -4.25 10.78
C LEU A 76 4.97 -4.21 10.75
N GLU A 77 4.34 -5.16 11.43
CA GLU A 77 2.88 -5.17 11.55
C GLU A 77 2.36 -3.87 12.16
N ASP A 78 3.13 -3.26 13.06
CA ASP A 78 2.74 -2.01 13.72
C ASP A 78 2.63 -0.83 12.76
N ASN A 79 3.16 -0.92 11.55
CA ASN A 79 3.05 0.14 10.55
C ASN A 79 1.82 -0.01 9.66
N ILE A 80 1.04 -1.07 9.85
CA ILE A 80 -0.12 -1.38 9.02
C ILE A 80 -1.40 -1.31 9.85
N GLU A 81 -2.40 -0.66 9.29
CA GLU A 81 -3.75 -0.63 9.84
C GLU A 81 -4.65 -1.48 8.94
N TYR A 82 -5.44 -2.37 9.53
CA TYR A 82 -6.37 -3.22 8.81
C TYR A 82 -7.79 -2.74 9.07
N VAL A 83 -8.57 -2.55 7.99
CA VAL A 83 -9.95 -2.08 8.08
C VAL A 83 -10.84 -2.99 7.24
N ARG A 84 -11.93 -3.49 7.82
CA ARG A 84 -12.90 -4.27 7.03
C ARG A 84 -13.65 -3.38 6.08
N ASP A 85 -13.72 -3.81 4.83
CA ASP A 85 -14.39 -3.09 3.75
C ASP A 85 -15.49 -3.98 3.19
N TYR A 86 -16.73 -3.48 3.25
CA TYR A 86 -17.90 -4.23 2.81
C TYR A 86 -18.50 -3.70 1.50
N GLU A 87 -17.79 -2.84 0.79
CA GLU A 87 -18.29 -2.24 -0.44
C GLU A 87 -18.49 -3.28 -1.52
N PHE A 88 -19.43 -3.01 -2.42
CA PHE A 88 -19.74 -3.85 -3.59
C PHE A 88 -20.19 -5.27 -3.21
N GLY A 89 -20.78 -5.44 -2.03
CA GLY A 89 -21.26 -6.76 -1.60
C GLY A 89 -20.18 -7.76 -1.27
N MET A 90 -18.93 -7.32 -1.19
CA MET A 90 -17.79 -8.18 -0.86
C MET A 90 -17.20 -7.77 0.48
N THR A 91 -16.62 -8.74 1.19
CA THR A 91 -15.85 -8.45 2.40
C THR A 91 -14.38 -8.51 2.04
N ARG A 92 -13.70 -7.38 2.17
CA ARG A 92 -12.26 -7.30 1.94
C ARG A 92 -11.60 -6.68 3.16
N ILE A 93 -10.30 -6.92 3.32
CA ILE A 93 -9.52 -6.28 4.38
C ILE A 93 -8.65 -5.21 3.72
N GLU A 94 -8.98 -3.97 4.01
CA GLU A 94 -8.22 -2.82 3.51
C GLU A 94 -6.94 -2.67 4.32
N VAL A 95 -5.85 -2.33 3.64
CA VAL A 95 -4.53 -2.12 4.23
C VAL A 95 -4.18 -0.64 4.12
N ASN A 96 -3.97 0.01 5.25
CA ASN A 96 -3.61 1.42 5.32
C ASN A 96 -2.31 1.61 6.07
N CYS A 97 -1.64 2.74 5.83
CA CYS A 97 -0.48 3.13 6.62
C CYS A 97 -0.94 3.57 8.00
N LYS A 98 -0.50 2.90 9.04
CA LYS A 98 -0.91 3.23 10.40
C LYS A 98 -0.36 4.59 10.86
N ASN A 99 0.74 5.03 10.24
CA ASN A 99 1.40 6.28 10.62
C ASN A 99 0.63 7.52 10.14
N CYS A 100 0.03 7.48 8.94
CA CYS A 100 -0.67 8.64 8.37
C CYS A 100 -2.07 8.35 7.83
N GLY A 101 -2.49 7.09 7.82
CA GLY A 101 -3.81 6.71 7.33
C GLY A 101 -3.93 6.58 5.82
N ALA A 102 -2.83 6.66 5.08
CA ALA A 102 -2.89 6.53 3.62
C ALA A 102 -3.44 5.16 3.21
N HIS A 103 -4.33 5.15 2.22
CA HIS A 103 -4.84 3.92 1.63
C HIS A 103 -3.74 3.27 0.79
N LEU A 104 -3.40 2.02 1.10
CA LEU A 104 -2.35 1.29 0.40
C LEU A 104 -2.91 0.25 -0.56
N GLY A 105 -3.90 -0.51 -0.12
CA GLY A 105 -4.49 -1.57 -0.92
C GLY A 105 -5.29 -2.53 -0.04
N TYR A 106 -5.17 -3.82 -0.33
CA TYR A 106 -5.92 -4.87 0.36
C TYR A 106 -5.04 -6.08 0.62
N VAL A 107 -5.42 -6.88 1.61
CA VAL A 107 -4.75 -8.16 1.88
C VAL A 107 -5.74 -9.30 1.68
N PHE A 108 -5.26 -10.38 1.05
CA PHE A 108 -6.03 -11.59 0.75
C PHE A 108 -5.29 -12.81 1.32
N ASP A 109 -6.01 -13.92 1.49
CA ASP A 109 -5.47 -15.15 2.07
C ASP A 109 -5.03 -16.17 1.02
N ASP A 110 -4.72 -15.72 -0.17
CA ASP A 110 -4.32 -16.55 -1.30
C ASP A 110 -2.86 -16.31 -1.72
N GLY A 111 -2.00 -16.03 -0.77
CA GLY A 111 -0.59 -15.78 -1.02
C GLY A 111 0.31 -16.99 -0.81
N PRO A 112 1.63 -16.80 -1.02
CA PRO A 112 2.59 -17.89 -0.85
C PRO A 112 2.96 -18.09 0.61
N THR A 113 3.60 -19.26 0.89
CA THR A 113 4.21 -19.47 2.20
C THR A 113 5.32 -18.42 2.41
N PRO A 114 5.65 -18.08 3.66
CA PRO A 114 5.19 -18.70 4.92
C PRO A 114 3.87 -18.16 5.45
N THR A 115 3.40 -16.98 5.00
CA THR A 115 2.21 -16.36 5.62
C THR A 115 0.91 -16.79 4.96
N ASN A 116 0.97 -17.22 3.71
CA ASN A 116 -0.20 -17.48 2.87
C ASN A 116 -1.04 -16.23 2.61
N LEU A 117 -0.45 -15.05 2.82
CA LEU A 117 -1.11 -13.77 2.61
C LEU A 117 -0.57 -13.09 1.34
N ARG A 118 -1.44 -12.35 0.68
CA ARG A 118 -1.08 -11.51 -0.46
C ARG A 118 -1.53 -10.10 -0.17
N TYR A 119 -0.55 -9.23 0.10
CA TYR A 119 -0.77 -7.78 0.24
C TYR A 119 -0.69 -7.18 -1.15
N CYS A 120 -1.84 -6.79 -1.69
CA CYS A 120 -1.97 -6.21 -3.03
C CYS A 120 -1.99 -4.70 -2.88
N ILE A 121 -0.90 -4.04 -3.24
CA ILE A 121 -0.65 -2.64 -2.88
C ILE A 121 -0.52 -1.79 -4.13
N ASN A 122 -1.09 -0.58 -4.11
CA ASN A 122 -0.97 0.36 -5.21
C ASN A 122 0.45 0.92 -5.27
N SER A 123 1.09 0.87 -6.45
CA SER A 123 2.41 1.50 -6.64
C SER A 123 2.37 2.98 -6.29
N VAL A 124 1.25 3.64 -6.60
CA VAL A 124 1.07 5.08 -6.36
C VAL A 124 1.20 5.43 -4.88
N SER A 125 0.92 4.48 -3.98
CA SER A 125 1.02 4.69 -2.53
C SER A 125 2.41 4.44 -1.97
N LEU A 126 3.35 4.03 -2.80
CA LEU A 126 4.68 3.59 -2.37
C LEU A 126 5.79 4.44 -3.00
N GLU A 127 6.91 4.49 -2.29
CA GLU A 127 8.16 5.04 -2.83
C GLU A 127 9.28 4.08 -2.48
N LEU A 128 10.00 3.60 -3.49
CA LEU A 128 11.09 2.66 -3.28
C LEU A 128 12.36 3.39 -2.84
N GLU A 129 12.85 3.02 -1.68
CA GLU A 129 14.16 3.45 -1.19
C GLU A 129 15.14 2.32 -1.49
N LYS A 130 16.01 2.51 -2.47
CA LYS A 130 16.96 1.47 -2.92
C LYS A 130 18.00 1.20 -1.86
N SER A 131 18.31 -0.06 -1.67
CA SER A 131 19.36 -0.47 -0.73
C SER A 131 20.74 -0.45 -1.37
#